data_c4e9dcf3c9886d988fe870f010938a34
#
_entry.id   c4e9dcf3c9886d988fe870f010938a34
#
_cell.length_a   1.000
_cell.length_b   1.000
_cell.length_c   1.000
_cell.angle_alpha   90.00
_cell.angle_beta   90.00
_cell.angle_gamma   90.00
#
_symmetry.space_group_name_H-M   'P 1'
#
loop_
_entity.id
_entity.type
_entity.pdbx_description
1 polymer ?
#
loop_
_entity_poly.entity_id
_entity_poly.type
_entity_poly.pdbx_seq_one_letter_code
_entity_poly.pdbx_strand_id
1 'polypeptide(L)'
;MKLSRIISAVVTAFCLAGSAMTASADIADAGTEETVAKRNCIIILAQFKNLEMTHSRDNFIRMINTGDYSARRYFTDQFQGKCEFNFDIGPLVTLGKPFEYYGRNVNGVDANAAEAVAEACRLAARQGVDFSKYDDDGDGTVDNVFVFTAGKDEADGGGDNALWSNSWSLEKAGIRLTINGKKINRYAMCSELGRGKDGKFRLAGIGMFCHEFGHVLGLVDLYNTEVRATEIRKGYLWGTTSLMDNGCRNNEGRTPPNLNAIERDMLGIGNPETLAEGHYILEPIHENGRYLRFDTANEGEYFLVECRAQVGWDMYIGGKGLAIYHIDKSSAKTGHSKKYERVATAAERWLSNEVNCNPDHECADMMEALPEAADASQVFYPYGKNNEFSAESVPAFRLWDGTMAPLAIKDIMIAGNNVEFNVVRNSGQTVPEALELRSQVFQDVAILQWKAETHGASIPAKVVWGPADAEGIEENVYPYDAGEYALRIEGLKPSTAYTVKIQYETESGTGKEITVKVVTKRVYNDGYPFIYLKDIERNTDHSFKAGTMIPLIVYNLSNARGVEWLMDGKEIAPGKDGYFRVDRSCVISAHITYIDGSTDIIEKKMVVR
;
A
#
# COMPACT_ATOMS: atom_id res chain seq x y z
N MET A 1 -6.17 38.22 -19.07
CA MET A 1 -5.63 37.23 -20.01
C MET A 1 -4.12 37.24 -19.96
N LYS A 2 -3.46 36.19 -19.57
CA LYS A 2 -2.05 35.92 -19.24
C LYS A 2 -1.79 35.85 -17.73
N LEU A 3 -2.25 34.77 -17.10
CA LEU A 3 -1.72 34.25 -15.81
C LEU A 3 -2.18 32.78 -15.61
N SER A 4 -1.99 31.91 -16.60
CA SER A 4 -2.36 30.48 -16.46
C SER A 4 -1.44 29.53 -17.27
N ARG A 5 -0.12 29.79 -17.27
CA ARG A 5 0.84 28.91 -17.96
C ARG A 5 2.20 28.77 -17.26
N ILE A 6 2.28 28.87 -15.93
CA ILE A 6 3.54 28.70 -15.18
C ILE A 6 3.42 27.66 -14.02
N ILE A 7 2.35 26.91 -13.93
CA ILE A 7 2.20 25.89 -12.85
C ILE A 7 2.34 24.43 -13.36
N SER A 8 2.58 24.22 -14.65
CA SER A 8 2.67 22.86 -15.22
C SER A 8 4.08 22.31 -15.50
N ALA A 9 5.14 23.03 -15.10
CA ALA A 9 6.53 22.63 -15.42
C ALA A 9 7.42 22.41 -14.19
N VAL A 10 6.88 22.38 -12.96
CA VAL A 10 7.66 22.19 -11.73
C VAL A 10 7.35 20.86 -11.03
N VAL A 11 6.38 20.08 -11.49
CA VAL A 11 6.00 18.81 -10.85
C VAL A 11 6.77 17.59 -11.39
N THR A 12 7.54 17.74 -12.48
CA THR A 12 8.22 16.58 -13.13
C THR A 12 9.73 16.49 -12.81
N ALA A 13 10.27 17.31 -11.92
CA ALA A 13 11.70 17.32 -11.59
C ALA A 13 12.04 17.04 -10.12
N PHE A 14 11.11 16.53 -9.31
CA PHE A 14 11.35 16.26 -7.88
C PHE A 14 11.14 14.79 -7.45
N CYS A 15 11.03 13.86 -8.39
CA CYS A 15 10.96 12.42 -8.10
C CYS A 15 12.30 11.68 -8.15
N LEU A 16 13.45 12.38 -8.17
CA LEU A 16 14.77 11.76 -8.28
C LEU A 16 15.77 12.35 -7.29
N ALA A 17 15.46 12.29 -6.00
CA ALA A 17 16.47 12.43 -4.95
C ALA A 17 15.97 11.78 -3.64
N GLY A 18 15.29 10.66 -3.73
CA GLY A 18 15.33 9.64 -2.70
C GLY A 18 16.41 8.68 -3.13
N SER A 19 17.65 8.87 -2.69
CA SER A 19 18.65 7.82 -2.76
C SER A 19 18.18 6.70 -1.83
N ALA A 20 17.18 5.92 -2.29
CA ALA A 20 17.08 4.56 -1.86
C ALA A 20 18.44 3.97 -2.21
N MET A 21 19.14 3.39 -1.24
CA MET A 21 20.23 2.49 -1.54
C MET A 21 19.64 1.36 -2.39
N THR A 22 19.65 1.52 -3.70
CA THR A 22 19.62 0.38 -4.59
C THR A 22 20.99 -0.28 -4.44
N ALA A 23 21.10 -1.21 -3.51
CA ALA A 23 22.06 -2.26 -3.65
C ALA A 23 21.61 -3.07 -4.86
N SER A 24 21.99 -2.64 -6.06
CA SER A 24 21.95 -3.50 -7.23
C SER A 24 22.88 -4.66 -6.92
N ALA A 25 22.29 -5.84 -6.78
CA ALA A 25 23.01 -7.08 -6.77
C ALA A 25 23.55 -7.34 -8.19
N ASP A 26 24.71 -6.77 -8.47
CA ASP A 26 25.64 -7.23 -9.50
C ASP A 26 27.00 -7.38 -8.80
N ILE A 27 27.17 -8.49 -8.10
CA ILE A 27 28.49 -8.97 -7.70
C ILE A 27 28.70 -10.34 -8.33
N ALA A 28 29.26 -10.31 -9.53
CA ALA A 28 30.02 -11.43 -10.05
C ALA A 28 31.37 -11.48 -9.31
N ASP A 29 31.55 -12.54 -8.57
CA ASP A 29 32.76 -13.26 -8.21
C ASP A 29 34.10 -12.55 -8.52
N ALA A 30 34.65 -11.84 -7.54
CA ALA A 30 36.09 -11.63 -7.37
C ALA A 30 36.33 -11.37 -5.88
N GLY A 31 37.12 -12.21 -5.24
CA GLY A 31 37.47 -12.15 -3.82
C GLY A 31 38.06 -10.80 -3.38
N THR A 32 37.20 -9.86 -3.08
CA THR A 32 37.49 -8.60 -2.40
C THR A 32 36.86 -8.67 -1.03
N GLU A 33 37.62 -8.35 0.01
CA GLU A 33 37.06 -8.12 1.36
C GLU A 33 35.82 -7.23 1.20
N GLU A 34 34.67 -7.72 1.63
CA GLU A 34 33.39 -7.00 1.61
C GLU A 34 33.58 -5.76 2.48
N THR A 35 33.67 -4.59 1.89
CA THR A 35 33.81 -3.33 2.64
C THR A 35 32.49 -3.05 3.35
N VAL A 36 32.49 -3.19 4.68
CA VAL A 36 31.34 -2.89 5.55
C VAL A 36 30.93 -1.43 5.33
N ALA A 37 29.67 -1.22 4.98
CA ALA A 37 29.13 0.13 4.81
C ALA A 37 29.26 0.91 6.14
N LYS A 38 29.51 2.23 6.04
CA LYS A 38 29.63 3.10 7.21
C LYS A 38 28.55 4.17 7.18
N ARG A 39 28.05 4.50 8.38
CA ARG A 39 27.14 5.61 8.60
C ARG A 39 27.63 6.46 9.75
N ASN A 40 28.03 7.68 9.45
CA ASN A 40 28.49 8.66 10.41
C ASN A 40 27.40 9.68 10.73
N CYS A 41 27.09 9.90 11.99
CA CYS A 41 26.06 10.84 12.41
C CYS A 41 26.59 11.72 13.54
N ILE A 42 26.45 13.04 13.40
CA ILE A 42 26.68 14.00 14.49
C ILE A 42 25.43 14.14 15.35
N ILE A 43 25.60 13.99 16.64
CA ILE A 43 24.55 14.18 17.65
C ILE A 43 24.90 15.40 18.48
N ILE A 44 24.15 16.48 18.34
CA ILE A 44 24.37 17.73 19.07
C ILE A 44 23.46 17.76 20.29
N LEU A 45 24.01 18.14 21.43
CA LEU A 45 23.25 18.37 22.65
C LEU A 45 22.88 19.85 22.74
N ALA A 46 21.59 20.19 22.82
CA ALA A 46 21.11 21.55 22.80
C ALA A 46 20.25 21.87 24.03
N GLN A 47 20.65 22.87 24.78
CA GLN A 47 19.85 23.45 25.85
C GLN A 47 19.34 24.84 25.48
N PHE A 48 18.34 25.33 26.20
CA PHE A 48 17.73 26.60 25.91
C PHE A 48 18.21 27.69 26.89
N LYS A 49 17.94 28.93 26.54
CA LYS A 49 18.29 30.08 27.39
C LYS A 49 17.70 29.96 28.81
N ASN A 50 16.53 29.31 28.96
CA ASN A 50 15.79 29.19 30.22
C ASN A 50 15.57 27.74 30.67
N LEU A 51 16.15 26.76 29.97
CA LEU A 51 16.01 25.34 30.32
C LEU A 51 17.33 24.64 30.02
N GLU A 52 18.04 24.24 31.06
CA GLU A 52 19.32 23.53 30.97
C GLU A 52 19.11 22.02 30.80
N MET A 53 20.07 21.39 30.15
CA MET A 53 20.13 19.94 30.07
C MET A 53 20.50 19.36 31.45
N THR A 54 19.77 18.35 31.90
CA THR A 54 19.93 17.77 33.24
C THR A 54 20.91 16.61 33.28
N HIS A 55 21.20 16.00 32.13
CA HIS A 55 22.13 14.89 32.02
C HIS A 55 23.43 15.30 31.33
N SER A 56 24.53 14.71 31.77
CA SER A 56 25.85 14.98 31.22
C SER A 56 26.04 14.34 29.84
N ARG A 57 26.99 14.85 29.07
CA ARG A 57 27.42 14.27 27.79
C ARG A 57 27.78 12.78 27.94
N ASP A 58 28.38 12.36 29.06
CA ASP A 58 28.72 10.96 29.31
C ASP A 58 27.49 10.04 29.47
N ASN A 59 26.34 10.60 29.90
CA ASN A 59 25.09 9.84 29.92
C ASN A 59 24.64 9.54 28.48
N PHE A 60 24.74 10.50 27.56
CA PHE A 60 24.43 10.29 26.15
C PHE A 60 25.42 9.33 25.47
N ILE A 61 26.74 9.43 25.78
CA ILE A 61 27.73 8.48 25.27
C ILE A 61 27.36 7.04 25.67
N ARG A 62 26.97 6.84 26.92
CA ARG A 62 26.54 5.49 27.38
C ARG A 62 25.26 5.03 26.68
N MET A 63 24.26 5.88 26.62
CA MET A 63 22.98 5.57 26.00
C MET A 63 23.15 5.25 24.50
N ILE A 64 23.93 6.02 23.81
CA ILE A 64 24.04 5.92 22.34
C ILE A 64 25.11 4.91 21.90
N ASN A 65 26.28 4.87 22.57
CA ASN A 65 27.45 4.16 22.03
C ASN A 65 27.91 2.93 22.82
N THR A 66 27.83 2.95 24.15
CA THR A 66 28.63 1.99 24.96
C THR A 66 27.86 1.10 25.93
N GLY A 67 26.58 1.35 26.15
CA GLY A 67 25.72 0.51 26.97
C GLY A 67 25.36 -0.81 26.27
N ASP A 68 25.05 -1.87 27.03
CA ASP A 68 24.59 -3.14 26.46
C ASP A 68 23.34 -3.02 25.64
N TYR A 69 22.48 -2.05 25.96
CA TYR A 69 21.29 -1.67 25.21
C TYR A 69 21.47 -0.26 24.64
N SER A 70 22.63 0.03 24.02
CA SER A 70 22.88 1.30 23.34
C SER A 70 22.29 1.32 21.93
N ALA A 71 22.03 2.52 21.40
CA ALA A 71 21.53 2.68 20.05
C ALA A 71 22.49 2.11 18.99
N ARG A 72 23.81 2.28 19.18
CA ARG A 72 24.82 1.68 18.31
C ARG A 72 24.71 0.15 18.30
N ARG A 73 24.55 -0.45 19.48
CA ARG A 73 24.36 -1.90 19.59
C ARG A 73 23.08 -2.33 18.89
N TYR A 74 21.97 -1.59 19.09
CA TYR A 74 20.71 -1.86 18.40
C TYR A 74 20.90 -1.93 16.89
N PHE A 75 21.42 -0.86 16.27
CA PHE A 75 21.58 -0.86 14.80
C PHE A 75 22.61 -1.89 14.32
N THR A 76 23.68 -2.14 15.07
CA THR A 76 24.63 -3.22 14.72
C THR A 76 23.93 -4.57 14.67
N ASP A 77 23.08 -4.88 15.66
CA ASP A 77 22.32 -6.13 15.70
C ASP A 77 21.27 -6.19 14.58
N GLN A 78 20.55 -5.07 14.30
CA GLN A 78 19.57 -5.05 13.23
C GLN A 78 20.20 -5.24 11.84
N PHE A 79 21.34 -4.65 11.60
CA PHE A 79 22.08 -4.75 10.32
C PHE A 79 22.99 -5.97 10.25
N GLN A 80 23.06 -6.77 11.31
CA GLN A 80 23.85 -8.02 11.37
C GLN A 80 25.31 -7.83 10.93
N GLY A 81 25.90 -6.69 11.29
CA GLY A 81 27.28 -6.32 10.93
C GLY A 81 27.47 -5.81 9.50
N LYS A 82 26.43 -5.76 8.65
CA LYS A 82 26.52 -5.23 7.27
C LYS A 82 26.76 -3.71 7.22
N CYS A 83 26.57 -2.99 8.33
CA CYS A 83 26.82 -1.55 8.44
C CYS A 83 27.44 -1.20 9.79
N GLU A 84 28.47 -0.35 9.76
CA GLU A 84 29.08 0.26 10.94
C GLU A 84 28.42 1.62 11.21
N PHE A 85 27.87 1.79 12.42
CA PHE A 85 27.25 3.04 12.85
C PHE A 85 28.20 3.80 13.79
N ASN A 86 28.56 5.01 13.41
CA ASN A 86 29.41 5.92 14.19
C ASN A 86 28.58 7.14 14.62
N PHE A 87 28.19 7.16 15.89
CA PHE A 87 27.44 8.25 16.49
C PHE A 87 28.37 9.15 17.29
N ASP A 88 28.75 10.28 16.71
CA ASP A 88 29.62 11.25 17.39
C ASP A 88 28.77 12.16 18.29
N ILE A 89 28.94 12.02 19.62
CA ILE A 89 28.31 12.95 20.56
C ILE A 89 29.08 14.25 20.56
N GLY A 90 28.48 15.26 19.94
CA GLY A 90 29.02 16.61 19.81
C GLY A 90 28.98 17.42 21.11
N PRO A 91 29.21 18.72 21.03
CA PRO A 91 29.21 19.61 22.19
C PRO A 91 27.80 19.88 22.70
N LEU A 92 27.70 20.29 23.98
CA LEU A 92 26.51 20.95 24.50
C LEU A 92 26.52 22.42 24.06
N VAL A 93 25.47 22.84 23.37
CA VAL A 93 25.26 24.23 22.94
C VAL A 93 24.06 24.84 23.65
N THR A 94 24.10 26.17 23.86
CA THR A 94 22.98 26.92 24.44
C THR A 94 22.33 27.79 23.36
N LEU A 95 21.07 27.48 23.03
CA LEU A 95 20.27 28.23 22.07
C LEU A 95 19.90 29.61 22.63
N GLY A 96 19.83 30.61 21.78
CA GLY A 96 19.65 32.00 22.17
C GLY A 96 18.26 32.41 22.63
N LYS A 97 17.25 31.55 22.43
CA LYS A 97 15.86 31.80 22.81
C LYS A 97 15.39 30.82 23.91
N PRO A 98 14.31 31.15 24.63
CA PRO A 98 13.68 30.22 25.56
C PRO A 98 13.03 29.03 24.80
N PHE A 99 12.82 27.88 25.48
CA PHE A 99 12.31 26.67 24.85
C PHE A 99 10.91 26.88 24.23
N GLU A 100 10.06 27.71 24.85
CA GLU A 100 8.73 28.05 24.37
C GLU A 100 8.74 28.80 23.02
N TYR A 101 9.86 29.43 22.67
CA TYR A 101 10.01 30.05 21.35
C TYR A 101 10.09 28.99 20.25
N TYR A 102 10.81 27.89 20.52
CA TYR A 102 11.06 26.86 19.52
C TYR A 102 9.90 25.85 19.43
N GLY A 103 9.31 25.46 20.58
CA GLY A 103 8.34 24.39 20.67
C GLY A 103 6.88 24.82 20.72
N ARG A 104 6.57 26.15 20.87
CA ARG A 104 5.16 26.54 20.91
C ARG A 104 4.39 26.08 19.68
N ASN A 105 3.23 25.51 19.89
CA ASN A 105 2.38 25.04 18.82
C ASN A 105 1.72 26.19 18.03
N VAL A 106 1.84 26.14 16.70
CA VAL A 106 1.08 26.95 15.75
C VAL A 106 0.44 26.02 14.74
N ASN A 107 -0.89 25.99 14.70
CA ASN A 107 -1.65 25.06 13.85
C ASN A 107 -1.31 23.58 14.09
N GLY A 108 -0.98 23.21 15.33
CA GLY A 108 -0.69 21.83 15.72
C GLY A 108 0.72 21.33 15.42
N VAL A 109 1.66 22.23 15.06
CA VAL A 109 3.07 21.92 14.83
C VAL A 109 3.98 22.91 15.55
N ASP A 110 5.17 22.50 15.92
CA ASP A 110 6.19 23.34 16.53
C ASP A 110 6.57 24.51 15.63
N ALA A 111 6.46 25.74 16.14
CA ALA A 111 6.65 26.94 15.33
C ALA A 111 8.07 27.09 14.76
N ASN A 112 9.09 26.70 15.54
CA ASN A 112 10.48 27.01 15.21
C ASN A 112 11.45 25.84 15.51
N ALA A 113 10.99 24.58 15.45
CA ALA A 113 11.85 23.41 15.70
C ALA A 113 13.04 23.36 14.74
N ALA A 114 12.83 23.60 13.44
CA ALA A 114 13.90 23.66 12.45
C ALA A 114 14.91 24.79 12.70
N GLU A 115 14.48 25.93 13.28
CA GLU A 115 15.38 27.03 13.67
C GLU A 115 16.28 26.58 14.84
N ALA A 116 15.74 25.84 15.81
CA ALA A 116 16.53 25.26 16.91
C ALA A 116 17.66 24.37 16.37
N VAL A 117 17.37 23.50 15.43
CA VAL A 117 18.36 22.61 14.79
C VAL A 117 19.41 23.42 14.03
N ALA A 118 18.98 24.37 13.21
CA ALA A 118 19.91 25.20 12.43
C ALA A 118 20.83 26.04 13.33
N GLU A 119 20.31 26.56 14.44
CA GLU A 119 21.11 27.28 15.43
C GLU A 119 22.08 26.35 16.15
N ALA A 120 21.64 25.17 16.56
CA ALA A 120 22.48 24.14 17.18
C ALA A 120 23.67 23.76 16.28
N CYS A 121 23.44 23.56 14.99
CA CYS A 121 24.50 23.28 14.02
C CYS A 121 25.52 24.43 13.93
N ARG A 122 25.06 25.70 13.83
CA ARG A 122 25.96 26.87 13.80
C ARG A 122 26.80 26.99 15.07
N LEU A 123 26.20 26.73 16.23
CA LEU A 123 26.88 26.78 17.52
C LEU A 123 27.89 25.64 17.65
N ALA A 124 27.52 24.42 17.26
CA ALA A 124 28.43 23.28 17.25
C ALA A 124 29.65 23.49 16.34
N ALA A 125 29.45 24.06 15.15
CA ALA A 125 30.54 24.44 14.26
C ALA A 125 31.51 25.46 14.89
N ARG A 126 31.00 26.45 15.61
CA ARG A 126 31.84 27.41 16.37
C ARG A 126 32.63 26.73 17.49
N GLN A 127 32.20 25.59 17.98
CA GLN A 127 32.90 24.75 18.96
C GLN A 127 33.79 23.68 18.31
N GLY A 128 34.01 23.78 16.99
CA GLY A 128 34.95 22.92 16.26
C GLY A 128 34.38 21.66 15.62
N VAL A 129 33.07 21.50 15.58
CA VAL A 129 32.46 20.38 14.81
C VAL A 129 32.68 20.63 13.32
N ASP A 130 33.32 19.68 12.67
CA ASP A 130 33.51 19.64 11.22
C ASP A 130 32.46 18.78 10.55
N PHE A 131 31.46 19.43 9.95
CA PHE A 131 30.34 18.77 9.30
C PHE A 131 30.72 18.05 8.01
N SER A 132 31.90 18.31 7.43
CA SER A 132 32.36 17.61 6.23
C SER A 132 32.60 16.11 6.45
N LYS A 133 32.70 15.67 7.72
CA LYS A 133 32.90 14.27 8.11
C LYS A 133 31.61 13.43 8.06
N TYR A 134 30.46 14.05 7.87
CA TYR A 134 29.13 13.42 7.92
C TYR A 134 28.41 13.48 6.56
N ASP A 135 29.18 13.48 5.49
CA ASP A 135 28.78 13.37 4.09
C ASP A 135 29.44 12.10 3.56
N ASP A 136 28.84 10.94 3.88
CA ASP A 136 29.45 9.62 3.67
C ASP A 136 29.46 9.22 2.18
N ASP A 137 28.48 9.70 1.39
CA ASP A 137 28.35 9.41 -0.05
C ASP A 137 29.03 10.47 -0.93
N GLY A 138 29.49 11.59 -0.34
CA GLY A 138 30.24 12.64 -1.03
C GLY A 138 29.39 13.53 -1.94
N ASP A 139 28.05 13.57 -1.78
CA ASP A 139 27.14 14.36 -2.62
C ASP A 139 27.15 15.87 -2.31
N GLY A 140 27.88 16.26 -1.26
CA GLY A 140 27.97 17.66 -0.80
C GLY A 140 26.94 18.03 0.26
N THR A 141 26.14 17.07 0.70
CA THR A 141 25.12 17.23 1.74
C THR A 141 25.50 16.37 2.96
N VAL A 142 25.30 16.87 4.16
CA VAL A 142 25.43 16.09 5.38
C VAL A 142 24.29 15.07 5.40
N ASP A 143 24.60 13.78 5.50
CA ASP A 143 23.61 12.69 5.45
C ASP A 143 22.56 12.84 6.55
N ASN A 144 23.00 13.18 7.77
CA ASN A 144 22.12 13.42 8.89
C ASN A 144 22.75 14.25 10.00
N VAL A 145 21.90 15.05 10.67
CA VAL A 145 22.17 15.69 11.95
C VAL A 145 21.11 15.25 12.95
N PHE A 146 21.52 14.82 14.11
CA PHE A 146 20.61 14.54 15.22
C PHE A 146 20.79 15.58 16.34
N VAL A 147 19.69 16.01 16.96
CA VAL A 147 19.73 16.97 18.08
C VAL A 147 18.94 16.44 19.26
N PHE A 148 19.60 16.27 20.41
CA PHE A 148 18.90 16.10 21.68
C PHE A 148 18.65 17.48 22.30
N THR A 149 17.41 17.78 22.61
CA THR A 149 17.02 19.03 23.27
C THR A 149 16.75 18.82 24.75
N ALA A 150 17.14 19.82 25.58
CA ALA A 150 16.87 19.78 27.01
C ALA A 150 15.36 19.73 27.31
N GLY A 151 14.99 19.01 28.35
CA GLY A 151 13.64 18.98 28.87
C GLY A 151 12.80 17.81 28.38
N LYS A 152 11.48 17.98 28.44
CA LYS A 152 10.47 16.94 28.21
C LYS A 152 9.97 17.00 26.80
N ASP A 153 9.62 15.84 26.26
CA ASP A 153 8.93 15.72 24.98
C ASP A 153 7.46 16.12 25.10
N GLU A 154 6.92 16.83 24.11
CA GLU A 154 5.51 17.19 24.05
C GLU A 154 4.62 15.95 24.06
N ALA A 155 4.96 14.94 23.25
CA ALA A 155 4.20 13.69 23.15
C ALA A 155 4.18 12.90 24.46
N ASP A 156 5.15 13.11 25.36
CA ASP A 156 5.24 12.48 26.67
C ASP A 156 4.66 13.34 27.80
N GLY A 157 4.00 14.44 27.44
CA GLY A 157 3.34 15.34 28.40
C GLY A 157 4.22 16.50 28.87
N GLY A 158 5.15 16.93 28.04
CA GLY A 158 5.94 18.16 28.24
C GLY A 158 5.12 19.45 28.14
N GLY A 159 3.92 19.37 27.54
CA GLY A 159 3.00 20.48 27.32
C GLY A 159 3.25 21.18 25.97
N ASP A 160 2.27 21.97 25.51
CA ASP A 160 2.14 22.56 24.17
C ASP A 160 3.30 23.53 23.76
N ASN A 161 4.22 23.79 24.65
CA ASN A 161 5.41 24.62 24.39
C ASN A 161 6.71 23.79 24.37
N ALA A 162 6.64 22.49 24.66
CA ALA A 162 7.77 21.59 24.51
C ALA A 162 7.92 21.19 23.04
N LEU A 163 9.14 20.83 22.63
CA LEU A 163 9.38 20.32 21.30
C LEU A 163 8.84 18.88 21.18
N TRP A 164 8.27 18.59 20.02
CA TRP A 164 7.88 17.24 19.61
C TRP A 164 9.07 16.55 18.94
N SER A 165 9.39 15.31 19.33
CA SER A 165 10.39 14.50 18.62
C SER A 165 9.96 14.29 17.17
N ASN A 166 10.87 14.57 16.22
CA ASN A 166 10.55 14.51 14.80
C ASN A 166 11.79 14.35 13.92
N SER A 167 11.57 13.89 12.70
CA SER A 167 12.51 13.95 11.58
C SER A 167 11.96 14.83 10.47
N TRP A 168 12.75 15.81 9.99
CA TRP A 168 12.30 16.78 9.01
C TRP A 168 13.44 17.33 8.12
N SER A 169 13.15 18.41 7.41
CA SER A 169 14.07 19.09 6.49
C SER A 169 14.11 20.59 6.78
N LEU A 170 15.32 21.16 6.87
CA LEU A 170 15.51 22.60 7.01
C LEU A 170 14.95 23.37 5.81
N GLU A 171 15.15 22.87 4.59
CA GLU A 171 14.64 23.52 3.38
C GLU A 171 13.12 23.55 3.30
N LYS A 172 12.44 22.48 3.74
CA LYS A 172 10.98 22.46 3.85
C LYS A 172 10.46 23.50 4.86
N ALA A 173 11.27 23.81 5.88
CA ALA A 173 11.02 24.89 6.83
C ALA A 173 11.50 26.27 6.33
N GLY A 174 11.96 26.40 5.09
CA GLY A 174 12.44 27.64 4.50
C GLY A 174 13.86 28.04 4.92
N ILE A 175 14.62 27.18 5.57
CA ILE A 175 15.96 27.44 6.08
C ILE A 175 17.00 26.79 5.16
N ARG A 176 17.95 27.62 4.66
CA ARG A 176 19.11 27.10 3.94
C ARG A 176 20.35 27.23 4.83
N LEU A 177 21.06 26.15 5.03
CA LEU A 177 22.22 26.06 5.88
C LEU A 177 23.37 25.33 5.19
N THR A 178 24.55 26.01 5.15
CA THR A 178 25.79 25.41 4.66
C THR A 178 26.88 25.67 5.70
N ILE A 179 27.57 24.62 6.15
CA ILE A 179 28.68 24.69 7.12
C ILE A 179 29.81 23.79 6.62
N ASN A 180 31.06 24.22 6.73
CA ASN A 180 32.23 23.50 6.22
C ASN A 180 32.14 23.10 4.74
N GLY A 181 31.43 23.90 3.92
CA GLY A 181 31.22 23.61 2.51
C GLY A 181 30.14 22.54 2.21
N LYS A 182 29.50 21.97 3.25
CA LYS A 182 28.46 20.98 3.12
C LYS A 182 27.08 21.57 3.42
N LYS A 183 26.09 21.19 2.65
CA LYS A 183 24.68 21.52 2.88
C LYS A 183 24.17 20.72 4.05
N ILE A 184 23.47 21.34 4.99
CA ILE A 184 22.74 20.68 6.08
C ILE A 184 21.26 20.82 5.80
N ASN A 185 20.53 19.72 5.65
CA ASN A 185 19.12 19.75 5.29
C ASN A 185 18.29 18.76 6.11
N ARG A 186 18.57 17.47 6.03
CA ARG A 186 17.86 16.45 6.82
C ARG A 186 18.30 16.50 8.27
N TYR A 187 17.35 16.43 9.18
CA TYR A 187 17.62 16.34 10.60
C TYR A 187 16.60 15.42 11.29
N ALA A 188 17.02 14.90 12.42
CA ALA A 188 16.12 14.30 13.39
C ALA A 188 16.41 14.91 14.77
N MET A 189 15.42 14.90 15.63
CA MET A 189 15.56 15.42 16.98
C MET A 189 14.65 14.70 17.97
N CYS A 190 15.07 14.64 19.23
CA CYS A 190 14.22 14.24 20.32
C CYS A 190 14.60 14.94 21.63
N SER A 191 13.70 14.87 22.60
CA SER A 191 13.92 15.46 23.91
C SER A 191 14.78 14.57 24.81
N GLU A 192 15.48 15.21 25.74
CA GLU A 192 16.31 14.56 26.75
C GLU A 192 15.52 13.63 27.65
N LEU A 193 14.29 14.03 28.04
CA LEU A 193 13.51 13.40 29.08
C LEU A 193 12.27 12.70 28.54
N GLY A 194 12.19 11.39 28.72
CA GLY A 194 10.99 10.58 28.51
C GLY A 194 10.22 10.33 29.83
N ARG A 195 8.92 10.08 29.73
CA ARG A 195 8.04 9.80 30.86
C ARG A 195 7.99 8.30 31.16
N GLY A 196 8.38 7.91 32.36
CA GLY A 196 8.25 6.53 32.82
C GLY A 196 6.81 6.16 33.21
N LYS A 197 6.54 4.86 33.37
CA LYS A 197 5.24 4.32 33.79
C LYS A 197 4.77 4.85 35.16
N ASP A 198 5.72 5.24 36.01
CA ASP A 198 5.45 5.88 37.30
C ASP A 198 5.14 7.39 37.19
N GLY A 199 5.06 7.92 35.98
CA GLY A 199 4.79 9.32 35.68
C GLY A 199 5.98 10.25 35.86
N LYS A 200 7.15 9.75 36.29
CA LYS A 200 8.36 10.56 36.46
C LYS A 200 9.15 10.68 35.18
N PHE A 201 9.73 11.85 34.98
CA PHE A 201 10.63 12.11 33.86
C PHE A 201 12.07 11.73 34.23
N ARG A 202 12.76 11.09 33.29
CA ARG A 202 14.16 10.67 33.41
C ARG A 202 14.79 10.68 32.02
N LEU A 203 16.13 10.48 31.94
CA LEU A 203 16.77 10.36 30.63
C LEU A 203 15.99 9.36 29.76
N ALA A 204 15.60 9.80 28.58
CA ALA A 204 14.87 8.97 27.62
C ALA A 204 15.68 7.71 27.28
N GLY A 205 14.99 6.64 26.95
CA GLY A 205 15.63 5.46 26.36
C GLY A 205 16.06 5.72 24.91
N ILE A 206 16.70 4.74 24.30
CA ILE A 206 17.15 4.83 22.91
C ILE A 206 16.00 4.77 21.89
N GLY A 207 14.82 4.35 22.31
CA GLY A 207 13.74 3.98 21.37
C GLY A 207 13.29 5.13 20.48
N MET A 208 13.10 6.33 21.06
CA MET A 208 12.75 7.51 20.26
C MET A 208 13.90 7.92 19.33
N PHE A 209 15.15 7.87 19.82
CA PHE A 209 16.30 8.07 18.95
C PHE A 209 16.31 7.10 17.78
N CYS A 210 16.07 5.80 18.05
CA CYS A 210 16.06 4.78 17.00
C CYS A 210 14.91 4.97 16.00
N HIS A 211 13.74 5.41 16.46
CA HIS A 211 12.58 5.73 15.62
C HIS A 211 12.90 6.90 14.68
N GLU A 212 13.32 8.04 15.22
CA GLU A 212 13.64 9.23 14.42
C GLU A 212 14.84 8.99 13.48
N PHE A 213 15.83 8.22 13.93
CA PHE A 213 16.93 7.80 13.07
C PHE A 213 16.49 6.77 12.02
N GLY A 214 15.47 5.95 12.32
CA GLY A 214 14.79 5.09 11.35
C GLY A 214 14.24 5.88 10.16
N HIS A 215 13.63 7.03 10.39
CA HIS A 215 13.20 7.94 9.31
C HIS A 215 14.38 8.47 8.49
N VAL A 216 15.51 8.74 9.12
CA VAL A 216 16.73 9.14 8.40
C VAL A 216 17.21 8.02 7.49
N LEU A 217 17.12 6.77 7.92
CA LEU A 217 17.47 5.61 7.12
C LEU A 217 16.46 5.31 6.00
N GLY A 218 15.27 5.92 6.03
CA GLY A 218 14.24 5.79 4.99
C GLY A 218 12.97 5.05 5.42
N LEU A 219 12.83 4.70 6.70
CA LEU A 219 11.60 4.12 7.22
C LEU A 219 10.47 5.18 7.29
N VAL A 220 9.24 4.73 7.21
CA VAL A 220 8.03 5.53 7.39
C VAL A 220 7.27 5.06 8.62
N ASP A 221 6.40 5.94 9.15
CA ASP A 221 5.51 5.56 10.24
C ASP A 221 4.52 4.48 9.80
N LEU A 222 4.33 3.49 10.65
CA LEU A 222 3.35 2.41 10.46
C LEU A 222 2.08 2.61 11.29
N TYR A 223 1.99 3.68 12.07
CA TYR A 223 0.75 4.11 12.71
C TYR A 223 -0.01 5.11 11.82
N ASN A 224 -1.27 5.37 12.16
CA ASN A 224 -2.06 6.40 11.47
C ASN A 224 -1.58 7.80 11.87
N THR A 225 -0.86 8.48 10.98
CA THR A 225 -0.26 9.81 11.22
C THR A 225 -1.29 10.95 11.17
N GLU A 226 -2.54 10.70 10.76
CA GLU A 226 -3.59 11.72 10.67
C GLU A 226 -4.48 11.80 11.92
N VAL A 227 -4.50 10.74 12.72
CA VAL A 227 -5.44 10.58 13.83
C VAL A 227 -4.68 10.68 15.14
N ARG A 228 -5.18 11.51 16.07
CA ARG A 228 -4.68 11.51 17.44
C ARG A 228 -5.01 10.18 18.12
N ALA A 229 -4.13 9.72 19.00
CA ALA A 229 -4.18 8.41 19.67
C ALA A 229 -5.51 8.04 20.38
N THR A 230 -6.50 8.95 20.41
CA THR A 230 -7.81 8.78 21.04
C THR A 230 -8.93 8.40 20.06
N GLU A 231 -8.69 8.40 18.76
CA GLU A 231 -9.71 8.04 17.77
C GLU A 231 -9.67 6.55 17.46
N ILE A 232 -10.86 5.98 17.24
CA ILE A 232 -11.10 4.54 17.16
C ILE A 232 -10.30 3.92 16.00
N ARG A 233 -9.45 2.95 16.34
CA ARG A 233 -8.76 2.09 15.40
C ARG A 233 -9.61 0.86 15.08
N LYS A 234 -9.59 0.40 13.83
CA LYS A 234 -10.02 -0.95 13.48
C LYS A 234 -8.79 -1.85 13.56
N GLY A 235 -8.82 -2.86 14.43
CA GLY A 235 -7.74 -3.81 14.59
C GLY A 235 -6.52 -3.29 15.37
N TYR A 236 -5.48 -4.10 15.42
CA TYR A 236 -4.20 -3.81 16.04
C TYR A 236 -3.24 -3.34 14.97
N LEU A 237 -2.91 -2.07 14.95
CA LEU A 237 -1.79 -1.58 14.16
C LEU A 237 -0.49 -2.23 14.68
N TRP A 238 0.64 -1.88 14.15
CA TRP A 238 1.92 -2.50 14.48
C TRP A 238 2.30 -2.37 15.96
N GLY A 239 1.86 -1.31 16.65
CA GLY A 239 1.95 -1.12 18.10
C GLY A 239 3.34 -1.40 18.66
N THR A 240 3.42 -2.26 19.66
CA THR A 240 4.67 -2.62 20.33
C THR A 240 5.60 -3.49 19.48
N THR A 241 5.16 -4.00 18.34
CA THR A 241 5.92 -4.92 17.47
C THR A 241 6.78 -4.22 16.44
N SER A 242 6.58 -2.92 16.20
CA SER A 242 7.33 -2.11 15.22
C SER A 242 8.06 -0.96 15.89
N LEU A 243 9.31 -0.72 15.47
CA LEU A 243 10.05 0.49 15.81
C LEU A 243 9.29 1.75 15.33
N MET A 244 8.68 1.66 14.13
CA MET A 244 7.99 2.77 13.48
C MET A 244 6.52 2.93 13.91
N ASP A 245 6.15 2.36 15.05
CA ASP A 245 4.94 2.61 15.84
C ASP A 245 5.32 2.69 17.33
N ASN A 246 4.48 2.27 18.24
CA ASN A 246 4.69 2.37 19.68
C ASN A 246 5.84 1.50 20.22
N GLY A 247 6.45 0.63 19.41
CA GLY A 247 7.59 -0.17 19.79
C GLY A 247 8.79 0.65 20.27
N CYS A 248 8.95 1.86 19.77
CA CYS A 248 9.96 2.81 20.27
C CYS A 248 9.81 3.14 21.78
N ARG A 249 8.62 2.89 22.36
CA ARG A 249 8.32 3.10 23.78
C ARG A 249 8.42 1.85 24.64
N ASN A 250 8.78 0.69 24.06
CA ASN A 250 8.92 -0.57 24.79
C ASN A 250 9.94 -0.42 25.93
N ASN A 251 9.60 -0.98 27.10
CA ASN A 251 10.41 -0.88 28.30
C ASN A 251 10.84 0.56 28.65
N GLU A 252 9.90 1.53 28.53
CA GLU A 252 10.17 2.96 28.71
C GLU A 252 11.24 3.48 27.72
N GLY A 253 11.19 3.01 26.47
CA GLY A 253 12.11 3.38 25.41
C GLY A 253 13.51 2.75 25.49
N ARG A 254 13.78 1.85 26.45
CA ARG A 254 15.10 1.24 26.60
C ARG A 254 15.33 0.04 25.71
N THR A 255 14.26 -0.63 25.26
CA THR A 255 14.35 -1.87 24.50
C THR A 255 13.34 -1.81 23.34
N PRO A 256 13.63 -1.00 22.28
CA PRO A 256 12.81 -1.03 21.08
C PRO A 256 12.84 -2.41 20.43
N PRO A 257 11.81 -2.83 19.68
CA PRO A 257 11.75 -4.16 19.08
C PRO A 257 12.79 -4.31 17.97
N ASN A 258 13.09 -5.55 17.59
CA ASN A 258 13.79 -5.80 16.34
C ASN A 258 13.03 -5.20 15.16
N LEU A 259 13.75 -4.72 14.15
CA LEU A 259 13.14 -4.34 12.89
C LEU A 259 12.40 -5.55 12.31
N ASN A 260 11.13 -5.36 11.99
CA ASN A 260 10.28 -6.39 11.41
C ASN A 260 10.56 -6.57 9.91
N ALA A 261 9.88 -7.53 9.27
CA ALA A 261 10.13 -7.88 7.88
C ALA A 261 9.96 -6.68 6.93
N ILE A 262 8.92 -5.82 7.11
CA ILE A 262 8.74 -4.66 6.22
C ILE A 262 9.80 -3.58 6.44
N GLU A 263 10.21 -3.33 7.69
CA GLU A 263 11.26 -2.38 8.00
C GLU A 263 12.61 -2.85 7.41
N ARG A 264 12.90 -4.16 7.47
CA ARG A 264 14.08 -4.76 6.83
C ARG A 264 14.01 -4.76 5.30
N ASP A 265 12.83 -5.04 4.73
CA ASP A 265 12.58 -4.98 3.29
C ASP A 265 12.81 -3.55 2.74
N MET A 266 12.30 -2.54 3.46
CA MET A 266 12.51 -1.13 3.11
C MET A 266 13.98 -0.70 3.16
N LEU A 267 14.74 -1.24 4.10
CA LEU A 267 16.16 -0.92 4.27
C LEU A 267 17.09 -1.80 3.42
N GLY A 268 16.55 -2.84 2.77
CA GLY A 268 17.34 -3.80 1.99
C GLY A 268 18.31 -4.64 2.82
N ILE A 269 18.02 -4.85 4.11
CA ILE A 269 18.91 -5.57 5.04
C ILE A 269 18.41 -6.95 5.45
N GLY A 270 17.22 -7.35 4.99
CA GLY A 270 16.63 -8.66 5.25
C GLY A 270 17.11 -9.73 4.27
N ASN A 271 16.71 -10.97 4.55
CA ASN A 271 16.95 -12.13 3.70
C ASN A 271 15.58 -12.72 3.26
N PRO A 272 14.90 -12.11 2.25
CA PRO A 272 13.62 -12.60 1.78
C PRO A 272 13.78 -13.92 1.01
N GLU A 273 12.85 -14.84 1.25
CA GLU A 273 12.67 -16.05 0.46
C GLU A 273 11.24 -16.08 -0.08
N THR A 274 11.05 -16.65 -1.26
CA THR A 274 9.71 -16.78 -1.84
C THR A 274 8.87 -17.75 -1.01
N LEU A 275 7.67 -17.32 -0.58
CA LEU A 275 6.67 -18.20 0.01
C LEU A 275 6.13 -19.14 -1.08
N ALA A 276 6.42 -20.41 -1.00
CA ALA A 276 6.01 -21.45 -1.93
C ALA A 276 5.48 -22.67 -1.18
N GLU A 277 4.88 -23.62 -1.89
CA GLU A 277 4.46 -24.89 -1.28
C GLU A 277 5.63 -25.60 -0.61
N GLY A 278 5.43 -26.08 0.61
CA GLY A 278 6.45 -26.78 1.37
C GLY A 278 6.22 -26.74 2.87
N HIS A 279 7.13 -27.39 3.58
CA HIS A 279 7.20 -27.36 5.01
C HIS A 279 8.30 -26.37 5.46
N TYR A 280 7.97 -25.52 6.43
CA TYR A 280 8.87 -24.45 6.90
C TYR A 280 9.10 -24.54 8.40
N ILE A 281 10.35 -24.26 8.76
CA ILE A 281 10.73 -23.90 10.13
C ILE A 281 11.39 -22.52 10.02
N LEU A 282 10.75 -21.49 10.59
CA LEU A 282 11.29 -20.15 10.66
C LEU A 282 11.86 -19.88 12.04
N GLU A 283 13.13 -19.50 12.05
CA GLU A 283 13.79 -18.93 13.23
C GLU A 283 13.36 -17.48 13.41
N PRO A 284 13.44 -16.92 14.65
CA PRO A 284 13.16 -15.52 14.87
C PRO A 284 13.96 -14.61 13.94
N ILE A 285 13.34 -13.59 13.38
CA ILE A 285 13.93 -12.73 12.35
C ILE A 285 15.30 -12.11 12.75
N HIS A 286 15.53 -11.91 14.04
CA HIS A 286 16.79 -11.34 14.52
C HIS A 286 17.98 -12.30 14.42
N GLU A 287 17.76 -13.61 14.31
CA GLU A 287 18.84 -14.61 14.21
C GLU A 287 19.56 -14.52 12.87
N ASN A 288 18.80 -14.40 11.78
CA ASN A 288 19.36 -14.47 10.43
C ASN A 288 18.74 -13.49 9.42
N GLY A 289 17.77 -12.65 9.85
CA GLY A 289 17.07 -11.70 8.98
C GLY A 289 16.12 -12.34 7.96
N ARG A 290 15.83 -13.65 8.09
CA ARG A 290 15.01 -14.43 7.16
C ARG A 290 13.53 -14.13 7.37
N TYR A 291 12.81 -13.90 6.26
CA TYR A 291 11.37 -13.84 6.20
C TYR A 291 10.89 -14.37 4.83
N LEU A 292 9.62 -14.75 4.74
CA LEU A 292 9.05 -15.21 3.49
C LEU A 292 8.26 -14.08 2.84
N ARG A 293 8.26 -14.05 1.51
CA ARG A 293 7.55 -13.06 0.69
C ARG A 293 6.70 -13.76 -0.36
N PHE A 294 5.45 -13.36 -0.47
CA PHE A 294 4.52 -13.76 -1.51
C PHE A 294 4.11 -12.54 -2.32
N ASP A 295 4.64 -12.40 -3.53
CA ASP A 295 4.21 -11.37 -4.48
C ASP A 295 2.90 -11.81 -5.13
N THR A 296 1.90 -10.94 -5.11
CA THR A 296 0.60 -11.22 -5.71
C THR A 296 0.60 -10.94 -7.22
N ALA A 297 -0.50 -11.21 -7.90
CA ALA A 297 -0.68 -10.83 -9.31
C ALA A 297 -0.79 -9.30 -9.49
N ASN A 298 -1.09 -8.55 -8.42
CA ASN A 298 -1.18 -7.09 -8.45
C ASN A 298 0.20 -6.49 -8.19
N GLU A 299 0.79 -5.83 -9.17
CA GLU A 299 2.10 -5.20 -9.03
C GLU A 299 2.14 -4.22 -7.83
N GLY A 300 3.07 -4.44 -6.91
CA GLY A 300 3.24 -3.65 -5.70
C GLY A 300 2.44 -4.14 -4.49
N GLU A 301 1.60 -5.17 -4.63
CA GLU A 301 0.88 -5.80 -3.52
C GLU A 301 1.52 -7.16 -3.17
N TYR A 302 1.86 -7.37 -1.91
CA TYR A 302 2.53 -8.59 -1.47
C TYR A 302 2.30 -8.87 0.02
N PHE A 303 2.58 -10.11 0.42
CA PHE A 303 2.57 -10.53 1.83
C PHE A 303 3.97 -10.83 2.32
N LEU A 304 4.21 -10.53 3.60
CA LEU A 304 5.42 -10.92 4.31
C LEU A 304 5.06 -11.80 5.49
N VAL A 305 5.92 -12.78 5.76
CA VAL A 305 5.72 -13.74 6.86
C VAL A 305 7.03 -13.89 7.61
N GLU A 306 7.02 -13.63 8.92
CA GLU A 306 8.19 -13.72 9.78
C GLU A 306 7.90 -14.46 11.10
N CYS A 307 8.94 -14.98 11.73
CA CYS A 307 8.88 -15.48 13.09
C CYS A 307 9.37 -14.40 14.07
N ARG A 308 8.61 -14.17 15.14
CA ARG A 308 8.99 -13.31 16.27
C ARG A 308 9.06 -14.11 17.57
N ALA A 309 10.02 -13.78 18.41
CA ALA A 309 10.17 -14.39 19.74
C ALA A 309 10.43 -13.32 20.79
N GLN A 310 9.88 -13.51 22.00
CA GLN A 310 10.08 -12.57 23.12
C GLN A 310 11.46 -12.73 23.77
N VAL A 311 12.52 -12.46 23.01
CA VAL A 311 13.91 -12.52 23.46
C VAL A 311 14.70 -11.31 22.95
N GLY A 312 15.78 -10.95 23.63
CA GLY A 312 16.62 -9.83 23.22
C GLY A 312 15.84 -8.52 23.08
N TRP A 313 15.96 -7.88 21.93
CA TRP A 313 15.22 -6.64 21.64
C TRP A 313 13.71 -6.83 21.58
N ASP A 314 13.23 -8.04 21.26
CA ASP A 314 11.80 -8.37 21.21
C ASP A 314 11.21 -8.77 22.58
N MET A 315 11.95 -8.69 23.66
CA MET A 315 11.49 -9.09 25.00
C MET A 315 10.15 -8.43 25.39
N TYR A 316 9.86 -7.26 24.89
CA TYR A 316 8.71 -6.44 25.30
C TYR A 316 7.67 -6.22 24.19
N ILE A 317 7.69 -7.00 23.10
CA ILE A 317 6.71 -6.86 22.01
C ILE A 317 5.31 -7.36 22.40
N GLY A 318 5.16 -8.12 23.47
CA GLY A 318 3.86 -8.55 24.00
C GLY A 318 3.38 -9.91 23.52
N GLY A 319 4.01 -10.54 22.54
CA GLY A 319 3.65 -11.86 22.01
C GLY A 319 4.80 -12.51 21.26
N LYS A 320 4.57 -13.74 20.76
CA LYS A 320 5.52 -14.47 19.91
C LYS A 320 4.77 -15.40 18.96
N GLY A 321 5.36 -15.72 17.83
CA GLY A 321 4.79 -16.62 16.85
C GLY A 321 5.05 -16.16 15.42
N LEU A 322 4.23 -16.62 14.50
CA LEU A 322 4.24 -16.18 13.11
C LEU A 322 3.50 -14.85 13.00
N ALA A 323 4.16 -13.83 12.47
CA ALA A 323 3.54 -12.58 12.07
C ALA A 323 3.35 -12.57 10.56
N ILE A 324 2.19 -12.11 10.10
CA ILE A 324 1.83 -12.02 8.69
C ILE A 324 1.42 -10.59 8.39
N TYR A 325 1.93 -10.05 7.30
CA TYR A 325 1.72 -8.66 6.90
C TYR A 325 1.21 -8.61 5.47
N HIS A 326 0.18 -7.81 5.21
CA HIS A 326 -0.33 -7.50 3.88
C HIS A 326 0.14 -6.10 3.50
N ILE A 327 0.93 -5.99 2.47
CA ILE A 327 1.58 -4.75 2.05
C ILE A 327 1.05 -4.35 0.68
N ASP A 328 0.61 -3.10 0.56
CA ASP A 328 0.19 -2.51 -0.71
C ASP A 328 1.01 -1.25 -1.01
N LYS A 329 1.80 -1.32 -2.07
CA LYS A 329 2.55 -0.22 -2.71
C LYS A 329 2.11 -0.03 -4.15
N SER A 330 0.93 -0.53 -4.50
CA SER A 330 0.38 -0.52 -5.85
C SER A 330 -0.14 0.86 -6.27
N SER A 331 -0.64 0.94 -7.48
CA SER A 331 -1.37 2.10 -7.99
C SER A 331 -2.86 2.13 -7.60
N ALA A 332 -3.32 1.17 -6.77
CA ALA A 332 -4.69 1.11 -6.30
C ALA A 332 -5.07 2.38 -5.52
N LYS A 333 -6.30 2.85 -5.72
CA LYS A 333 -6.85 4.03 -5.03
C LYS A 333 -7.32 3.65 -3.64
N THR A 334 -6.80 4.32 -2.62
CA THR A 334 -6.98 3.97 -1.21
C THR A 334 -7.75 5.01 -0.41
N GLY A 335 -8.53 5.87 -1.06
CA GLY A 335 -9.31 6.91 -0.40
C GLY A 335 -8.62 8.28 -0.31
N HIS A 336 -9.28 9.23 0.32
CA HIS A 336 -8.83 10.63 0.41
C HIS A 336 -7.56 10.75 1.26
N SER A 337 -6.58 11.51 0.77
CA SER A 337 -5.37 11.90 1.51
C SER A 337 -5.44 13.38 1.86
N LYS A 338 -5.13 13.74 3.09
CA LYS A 338 -5.07 15.15 3.53
C LYS A 338 -3.87 15.88 2.92
N LYS A 339 -2.73 15.19 2.71
CA LYS A 339 -1.54 15.81 2.12
C LYS A 339 -1.70 16.11 0.64
N TYR A 340 -2.40 15.24 -0.10
CA TYR A 340 -2.66 15.44 -1.53
C TYR A 340 -3.95 16.20 -1.81
N GLU A 341 -4.83 16.37 -0.80
CA GLU A 341 -6.17 16.98 -0.93
C GLU A 341 -7.03 16.31 -2.04
N ARG A 342 -6.79 15.02 -2.29
CA ARG A 342 -7.49 14.18 -3.27
C ARG A 342 -7.39 12.71 -2.89
N VAL A 343 -8.04 11.85 -3.65
CA VAL A 343 -7.83 10.39 -3.54
C VAL A 343 -6.38 10.07 -3.90
N ALA A 344 -5.67 9.42 -2.98
CA ALA A 344 -4.30 8.95 -3.17
C ALA A 344 -4.27 7.47 -3.55
N THR A 345 -3.21 7.06 -4.22
CA THR A 345 -2.88 5.65 -4.42
C THR A 345 -2.11 5.09 -3.23
N ALA A 346 -2.05 3.76 -3.11
CA ALA A 346 -1.22 3.11 -2.09
C ALA A 346 0.24 3.60 -2.18
N ALA A 347 0.84 3.58 -3.36
CA ALA A 347 2.21 4.08 -3.57
C ALA A 347 2.40 5.54 -3.10
N GLU A 348 1.44 6.43 -3.35
CA GLU A 348 1.51 7.82 -2.90
C GLU A 348 1.47 7.93 -1.38
N ARG A 349 0.72 7.06 -0.67
CA ARG A 349 0.69 7.05 0.80
C ARG A 349 2.05 6.71 1.41
N TRP A 350 2.79 5.78 0.82
CA TRP A 350 4.17 5.49 1.24
C TRP A 350 5.09 6.70 1.08
N LEU A 351 4.96 7.44 -0.03
CA LEU A 351 5.76 8.65 -0.28
C LEU A 351 5.41 9.82 0.64
N SER A 352 4.18 9.87 1.13
CA SER A 352 3.69 10.96 1.98
C SER A 352 3.71 10.67 3.48
N ASN A 353 4.17 9.49 3.89
CA ASN A 353 4.10 9.03 5.28
C ASN A 353 2.66 8.97 5.81
N GLU A 354 1.73 8.51 4.96
CA GLU A 354 0.30 8.31 5.27
C GLU A 354 -0.11 6.84 5.10
N VAL A 355 0.83 5.90 5.33
CA VAL A 355 0.71 4.48 4.99
C VAL A 355 -0.59 3.86 5.51
N ASN A 356 -0.91 4.07 6.79
CA ASN A 356 -2.07 3.50 7.45
C ASN A 356 -3.11 4.57 7.88
N CYS A 357 -3.21 5.68 7.11
CA CYS A 357 -4.18 6.74 7.40
C CYS A 357 -5.60 6.42 6.95
N ASN A 358 -5.79 5.42 6.11
CA ASN A 358 -7.14 4.93 5.78
C ASN A 358 -7.40 3.58 6.44
N PRO A 359 -8.27 3.50 7.49
CA PRO A 359 -8.55 2.25 8.19
C PRO A 359 -9.37 1.25 7.36
N ASP A 360 -9.92 1.64 6.21
CA ASP A 360 -10.61 0.74 5.29
C ASP A 360 -9.65 0.16 4.22
N HIS A 361 -8.40 0.66 4.17
CA HIS A 361 -7.34 0.17 3.30
C HIS A 361 -5.97 0.58 3.88
N GLU A 362 -5.52 -0.16 4.88
CA GLU A 362 -4.19 0.02 5.47
C GLU A 362 -3.13 -0.53 4.51
N CYS A 363 -2.22 0.34 4.02
CA CYS A 363 -1.21 -0.07 3.04
C CYS A 363 -0.09 -0.94 3.64
N ALA A 364 -0.05 -1.07 4.97
CA ALA A 364 0.79 -2.00 5.71
C ALA A 364 -0.06 -2.59 6.84
N ASP A 365 -0.87 -3.58 6.50
CA ASP A 365 -1.81 -4.22 7.41
C ASP A 365 -1.18 -5.42 8.11
N MET A 366 -1.39 -5.53 9.42
CA MET A 366 -1.01 -6.71 10.19
C MET A 366 -2.19 -7.67 10.23
N MET A 367 -2.02 -8.85 9.63
CA MET A 367 -3.04 -9.90 9.58
C MET A 367 -3.11 -10.60 10.93
N GLU A 368 -3.94 -10.09 11.84
CA GLU A 368 -3.97 -10.55 13.23
C GLU A 368 -4.53 -11.97 13.35
N ALA A 369 -3.91 -12.81 14.18
CA ALA A 369 -4.42 -14.15 14.48
C ALA A 369 -5.78 -14.13 15.18
N LEU A 370 -6.12 -13.06 15.88
CA LEU A 370 -7.47 -12.78 16.38
C LEU A 370 -7.98 -11.49 15.73
N PRO A 371 -9.05 -11.54 14.93
CA PRO A 371 -9.66 -10.33 14.36
C PRO A 371 -9.97 -9.29 15.43
N GLU A 372 -9.69 -8.02 15.13
CA GLU A 372 -9.85 -6.90 16.08
C GLU A 372 -9.03 -7.10 17.36
N ALA A 373 -7.80 -7.61 17.23
CA ALA A 373 -6.88 -7.80 18.33
C ALA A 373 -6.75 -6.52 19.19
N ALA A 374 -6.82 -6.69 20.51
CA ALA A 374 -6.72 -5.58 21.46
C ALA A 374 -5.27 -5.32 21.90
N ASP A 375 -4.40 -6.31 21.76
CA ASP A 375 -2.99 -6.23 22.14
C ASP A 375 -2.11 -7.19 21.32
N ALA A 376 -0.81 -6.99 21.41
CA ALA A 376 0.17 -7.73 20.63
C ALA A 376 0.18 -9.26 20.85
N SER A 377 -0.35 -9.76 21.97
CA SER A 377 -0.39 -11.21 22.20
C SER A 377 -1.37 -11.92 21.28
N GLN A 378 -2.29 -11.17 20.68
CA GLN A 378 -3.39 -11.67 19.87
C GLN A 378 -3.11 -11.59 18.35
N VAL A 379 -1.99 -10.97 17.95
CA VAL A 379 -1.66 -10.81 16.53
C VAL A 379 -0.85 -11.97 15.95
N PHE A 380 -0.11 -12.70 16.78
CA PHE A 380 0.77 -13.78 16.34
C PHE A 380 0.03 -15.11 16.23
N TYR A 381 0.27 -15.81 15.12
CA TYR A 381 -0.18 -17.20 14.95
C TYR A 381 0.80 -18.21 15.63
N PRO A 382 0.28 -19.30 16.24
CA PRO A 382 -1.15 -19.56 16.46
C PRO A 382 -1.69 -18.78 17.66
N TYR A 383 -2.96 -18.39 17.62
CA TYR A 383 -3.67 -17.83 18.76
C TYR A 383 -4.97 -18.60 19.02
N GLY A 384 -5.12 -19.20 20.18
CA GLY A 384 -6.26 -20.04 20.51
C GLY A 384 -6.39 -21.24 19.54
N LYS A 385 -7.43 -21.23 18.71
CA LYS A 385 -7.65 -22.24 17.66
C LYS A 385 -7.17 -21.78 16.27
N ASN A 386 -6.78 -20.52 16.14
CA ASN A 386 -6.36 -19.93 14.88
C ASN A 386 -4.89 -20.29 14.61
N ASN A 387 -4.70 -21.40 13.92
CA ASN A 387 -3.40 -21.95 13.54
C ASN A 387 -3.23 -22.10 12.03
N GLU A 388 -4.02 -21.34 11.27
CA GLU A 388 -3.91 -21.26 9.82
C GLU A 388 -4.20 -19.85 9.31
N PHE A 389 -3.66 -19.54 8.12
CA PHE A 389 -3.99 -18.36 7.32
C PHE A 389 -4.28 -18.82 5.91
N SER A 390 -5.56 -18.83 5.54
CA SER A 390 -6.08 -19.48 4.33
C SER A 390 -7.24 -18.68 3.75
N ALA A 391 -7.84 -19.16 2.67
CA ALA A 391 -9.07 -18.57 2.12
C ALA A 391 -10.26 -18.67 3.10
N GLU A 392 -10.28 -19.67 3.97
CA GLU A 392 -11.35 -19.97 4.93
C GLU A 392 -11.08 -19.38 6.32
N SER A 393 -9.86 -18.93 6.60
CA SER A 393 -9.53 -18.33 7.90
C SER A 393 -10.11 -16.91 8.04
N VAL A 394 -10.14 -16.43 9.30
CA VAL A 394 -10.49 -15.04 9.59
C VAL A 394 -9.37 -14.46 10.45
N PRO A 395 -8.60 -13.49 9.87
CA PRO A 395 -8.71 -12.92 8.52
C PRO A 395 -8.38 -13.94 7.42
N ALA A 396 -8.95 -13.73 6.23
CA ALA A 396 -8.68 -14.60 5.09
C ALA A 396 -7.42 -14.17 4.33
N PHE A 397 -6.72 -15.16 3.74
CA PHE A 397 -5.59 -14.89 2.83
C PHE A 397 -6.13 -14.36 1.50
N ARG A 398 -6.37 -13.06 1.45
CA ARG A 398 -7.06 -12.35 0.37
C ARG A 398 -6.33 -11.08 0.00
N LEU A 399 -6.32 -10.75 -1.29
CA LEU A 399 -5.83 -9.49 -1.85
C LEU A 399 -6.84 -8.36 -1.60
N TRP A 400 -6.42 -7.11 -1.75
CA TRP A 400 -7.30 -5.95 -1.60
C TRP A 400 -8.43 -5.87 -2.63
N ASP A 401 -8.26 -6.47 -3.80
CA ASP A 401 -9.32 -6.60 -4.82
C ASP A 401 -10.36 -7.71 -4.50
N GLY A 402 -10.16 -8.42 -3.39
CA GLY A 402 -11.01 -9.51 -2.95
C GLY A 402 -10.61 -10.89 -3.48
N THR A 403 -9.61 -10.98 -4.36
CA THR A 403 -9.08 -12.25 -4.87
C THR A 403 -8.44 -13.06 -3.75
N MET A 404 -8.74 -14.35 -3.66
CA MET A 404 -8.10 -15.25 -2.71
C MET A 404 -6.68 -15.60 -3.16
N ALA A 405 -5.74 -15.62 -2.21
CA ALA A 405 -4.41 -16.12 -2.50
C ALA A 405 -4.45 -17.60 -2.88
N PRO A 406 -3.62 -18.04 -3.84
CA PRO A 406 -3.57 -19.44 -4.26
C PRO A 406 -2.90 -20.37 -3.24
N LEU A 407 -2.38 -19.81 -2.15
CA LEU A 407 -1.69 -20.53 -1.08
C LEU A 407 -2.48 -20.45 0.23
N ALA A 408 -2.23 -21.42 1.09
CA ALA A 408 -2.68 -21.43 2.47
C ALA A 408 -1.50 -21.81 3.39
N ILE A 409 -1.37 -21.11 4.50
CA ILE A 409 -0.43 -21.43 5.58
C ILE A 409 -1.22 -22.20 6.62
N LYS A 410 -0.83 -23.44 6.91
CA LYS A 410 -1.57 -24.36 7.78
C LYS A 410 -0.69 -24.98 8.85
N ASP A 411 -1.34 -25.55 9.86
CA ASP A 411 -0.66 -26.28 10.95
C ASP A 411 0.41 -25.44 11.67
N ILE A 412 0.14 -24.14 11.83
CA ILE A 412 1.08 -23.22 12.46
C ILE A 412 1.26 -23.62 13.93
N MET A 413 2.49 -23.90 14.33
CA MET A 413 2.85 -24.26 15.70
C MET A 413 4.12 -23.57 16.15
N ILE A 414 4.21 -23.30 17.46
CA ILE A 414 5.43 -22.76 18.09
C ILE A 414 6.31 -23.92 18.56
N ALA A 415 7.55 -23.98 18.06
CA ALA A 415 8.57 -24.94 18.42
C ALA A 415 9.75 -24.23 19.12
N GLY A 416 9.66 -24.05 20.44
CA GLY A 416 10.63 -23.25 21.20
C GLY A 416 10.51 -21.76 20.89
N ASN A 417 11.52 -21.19 20.23
CA ASN A 417 11.50 -19.82 19.70
C ASN A 417 11.14 -19.78 18.20
N ASN A 418 11.15 -20.93 17.54
CA ASN A 418 10.85 -21.06 16.12
C ASN A 418 9.34 -21.24 15.89
N VAL A 419 8.91 -21.01 14.66
CA VAL A 419 7.57 -21.36 14.20
C VAL A 419 7.68 -22.38 13.07
N GLU A 420 6.89 -23.45 13.18
CA GLU A 420 6.79 -24.52 12.19
C GLU A 420 5.40 -24.48 11.54
N PHE A 421 5.32 -24.66 10.21
CA PHE A 421 4.05 -24.64 9.47
C PHE A 421 4.21 -25.26 8.08
N ASN A 422 3.08 -25.56 7.47
CA ASN A 422 2.98 -26.03 6.10
C ASN A 422 2.39 -24.94 5.21
N VAL A 423 2.96 -24.78 4.01
CA VAL A 423 2.37 -24.00 2.93
C VAL A 423 1.85 -24.97 1.88
N VAL A 424 0.58 -24.90 1.61
CA VAL A 424 -0.10 -25.74 0.64
C VAL A 424 -0.84 -24.88 -0.37
N ARG A 425 -1.09 -25.43 -1.56
CA ARG A 425 -2.03 -24.77 -2.46
C ARG A 425 -3.40 -24.72 -1.81
N ASN A 426 -4.05 -23.59 -1.99
CA ASN A 426 -5.43 -23.42 -1.58
C ASN A 426 -6.31 -24.28 -2.50
N SER A 427 -6.50 -25.55 -2.11
CA SER A 427 -7.30 -26.53 -2.87
C SER A 427 -8.81 -26.24 -2.81
N GLY A 428 -9.20 -25.16 -2.14
CA GLY A 428 -10.59 -24.75 -1.97
C GLY A 428 -11.21 -24.01 -3.16
N GLN A 429 -10.51 -23.80 -4.27
CA GLN A 429 -11.17 -23.41 -5.50
C GLN A 429 -11.93 -24.62 -6.06
N THR A 430 -13.16 -24.79 -5.63
CA THR A 430 -14.13 -25.57 -6.42
C THR A 430 -14.11 -24.96 -7.81
N VAL A 431 -13.92 -25.81 -8.84
CA VAL A 431 -13.97 -25.31 -10.22
C VAL A 431 -15.32 -24.63 -10.40
N PRO A 432 -15.37 -23.34 -10.78
CA PRO A 432 -16.63 -22.62 -10.86
C PRO A 432 -17.59 -23.30 -11.85
N GLU A 433 -18.88 -23.14 -11.59
CA GLU A 433 -19.93 -23.47 -12.57
C GLU A 433 -20.67 -22.19 -12.94
N ALA A 434 -21.09 -22.09 -14.20
CA ALA A 434 -21.92 -20.97 -14.62
C ALA A 434 -23.33 -21.11 -14.02
N LEU A 435 -23.77 -20.09 -13.30
CA LEU A 435 -25.05 -20.02 -12.60
C LEU A 435 -25.91 -18.86 -13.18
N GLU A 436 -27.20 -18.89 -12.96
CA GLU A 436 -28.14 -17.81 -13.32
C GLU A 436 -27.99 -17.32 -14.77
N LEU A 437 -27.71 -18.23 -15.69
CA LEU A 437 -27.48 -17.88 -17.09
C LEU A 437 -28.72 -17.26 -17.74
N ARG A 438 -28.54 -16.08 -18.29
CA ARG A 438 -29.56 -15.33 -19.04
C ARG A 438 -29.05 -15.05 -20.43
N SER A 439 -29.93 -15.05 -21.43
CA SER A 439 -29.60 -14.67 -22.79
C SER A 439 -30.65 -13.72 -23.37
N GLN A 440 -30.19 -12.68 -24.03
CA GLN A 440 -31.01 -11.85 -24.91
C GLN A 440 -30.52 -12.02 -26.33
N VAL A 441 -31.41 -12.41 -27.23
CA VAL A 441 -31.06 -12.73 -28.61
C VAL A 441 -31.83 -11.82 -29.57
N PHE A 442 -31.09 -11.21 -30.48
CA PHE A 442 -31.56 -10.28 -31.47
C PHE A 442 -31.44 -10.87 -32.89
N GLN A 443 -31.47 -10.06 -33.93
CA GLN A 443 -31.37 -10.54 -35.31
C GLN A 443 -29.94 -11.00 -35.65
N ASP A 444 -28.96 -10.26 -35.20
CA ASP A 444 -27.53 -10.42 -35.54
C ASP A 444 -26.60 -10.38 -34.31
N VAL A 445 -27.18 -10.23 -33.13
CA VAL A 445 -26.45 -10.17 -31.86
C VAL A 445 -27.08 -11.08 -30.81
N ALA A 446 -26.27 -11.72 -29.99
CA ALA A 446 -26.66 -12.38 -28.76
C ALA A 446 -25.86 -11.83 -27.58
N ILE A 447 -26.51 -11.54 -26.47
CA ILE A 447 -25.89 -11.15 -25.20
C ILE A 447 -26.21 -12.24 -24.19
N LEU A 448 -25.17 -12.86 -23.65
CA LEU A 448 -25.27 -13.83 -22.57
C LEU A 448 -24.69 -13.20 -21.31
N GLN A 449 -25.36 -13.41 -20.18
CA GLN A 449 -24.89 -13.00 -18.86
C GLN A 449 -25.07 -14.17 -17.90
N TRP A 450 -24.08 -14.38 -17.05
CA TRP A 450 -24.13 -15.44 -16.02
C TRP A 450 -23.29 -15.04 -14.81
N LYS A 451 -23.49 -15.78 -13.73
CA LYS A 451 -22.68 -15.68 -12.53
C LYS A 451 -21.87 -16.95 -12.33
N ALA A 452 -20.78 -16.84 -11.61
CA ALA A 452 -20.02 -17.98 -11.11
C ALA A 452 -19.48 -17.69 -9.71
N GLU A 453 -19.49 -18.68 -8.86
CA GLU A 453 -18.86 -18.59 -7.54
C GLU A 453 -17.34 -18.75 -7.71
N THR A 454 -16.63 -17.65 -7.79
CA THR A 454 -15.18 -17.61 -8.00
C THR A 454 -14.42 -17.28 -6.72
N HIS A 455 -15.13 -17.09 -5.61
CA HIS A 455 -14.56 -16.66 -4.31
C HIS A 455 -13.62 -15.45 -4.43
N GLY A 456 -13.95 -14.53 -5.34
CA GLY A 456 -13.17 -13.32 -5.59
C GLY A 456 -12.02 -13.47 -6.59
N ALA A 457 -11.78 -14.68 -7.11
CA ALA A 457 -10.78 -14.89 -8.15
C ALA A 457 -11.29 -14.46 -9.54
N SER A 458 -10.45 -13.83 -10.35
CA SER A 458 -10.76 -13.53 -11.75
C SER A 458 -10.47 -14.74 -12.64
N ILE A 459 -11.35 -15.75 -12.61
CA ILE A 459 -11.20 -16.99 -13.38
C ILE A 459 -11.86 -16.80 -14.73
N PRO A 460 -11.16 -16.92 -15.87
CA PRO A 460 -11.76 -16.82 -17.18
C PRO A 460 -12.70 -18.02 -17.45
N ALA A 461 -13.86 -17.74 -18.01
CA ALA A 461 -14.70 -18.77 -18.58
C ALA A 461 -14.22 -19.07 -20.00
N LYS A 462 -13.92 -20.33 -20.30
CA LYS A 462 -13.70 -20.79 -21.66
C LYS A 462 -15.04 -20.92 -22.35
N VAL A 463 -15.26 -20.14 -23.41
CA VAL A 463 -16.51 -20.15 -24.16
C VAL A 463 -16.24 -20.61 -25.60
N VAL A 464 -17.02 -21.58 -26.05
CA VAL A 464 -17.03 -22.04 -27.44
C VAL A 464 -18.40 -21.79 -28.03
N TRP A 465 -18.48 -21.01 -29.10
CA TRP A 465 -19.75 -20.71 -29.73
C TRP A 465 -19.68 -20.78 -31.26
N GLY A 466 -20.78 -21.18 -31.88
CA GLY A 466 -20.87 -21.28 -33.34
C GLY A 466 -22.21 -21.81 -33.79
N PRO A 467 -22.47 -21.86 -35.13
CA PRO A 467 -23.65 -22.54 -35.68
C PRO A 467 -23.70 -23.99 -35.20
N ALA A 468 -24.88 -24.52 -34.99
CA ALA A 468 -25.06 -25.84 -34.39
C ALA A 468 -24.34 -26.99 -35.16
N ASP A 469 -24.10 -26.79 -36.44
CA ASP A 469 -23.54 -27.80 -37.37
C ASP A 469 -22.11 -27.43 -37.87
N ALA A 470 -21.41 -26.48 -37.22
CA ALA A 470 -20.09 -26.05 -37.63
C ALA A 470 -19.11 -25.99 -36.44
N GLU A 471 -17.81 -25.94 -36.75
CA GLU A 471 -16.75 -25.73 -35.76
C GLU A 471 -16.95 -24.36 -35.08
N GLY A 472 -16.84 -24.34 -33.75
CA GLY A 472 -17.08 -23.15 -32.93
C GLY A 472 -15.87 -22.24 -32.82
N ILE A 473 -16.10 -20.99 -32.53
CA ILE A 473 -15.09 -20.01 -32.10
C ILE A 473 -14.87 -20.18 -30.61
N GLU A 474 -13.61 -20.30 -30.20
CA GLU A 474 -13.21 -20.39 -28.79
C GLU A 474 -12.67 -19.06 -28.32
N GLU A 475 -13.10 -18.59 -27.15
CA GLU A 475 -12.59 -17.38 -26.50
C GLU A 475 -12.66 -17.48 -24.99
N ASN A 476 -11.82 -16.70 -24.29
CA ASN A 476 -11.86 -16.56 -22.84
C ASN A 476 -12.62 -15.31 -22.45
N VAL A 477 -13.65 -15.49 -21.62
CA VAL A 477 -14.49 -14.40 -21.09
C VAL A 477 -14.10 -14.16 -19.64
N TYR A 478 -13.60 -12.98 -19.34
CA TYR A 478 -13.24 -12.55 -17.99
C TYR A 478 -14.44 -11.92 -17.29
N PRO A 479 -14.53 -12.01 -15.95
CA PRO A 479 -15.60 -11.34 -15.22
C PRO A 479 -15.47 -9.82 -15.36
N TYR A 480 -16.60 -9.12 -15.51
CA TYR A 480 -16.64 -7.67 -15.52
C TYR A 480 -16.88 -7.06 -14.14
N ASP A 481 -17.37 -7.87 -13.20
CA ASP A 481 -17.53 -7.58 -11.76
C ASP A 481 -17.36 -8.91 -10.99
N ALA A 482 -17.29 -8.88 -9.67
CA ALA A 482 -17.05 -10.04 -8.82
C ALA A 482 -17.98 -11.22 -9.15
N GLY A 483 -17.46 -12.23 -9.86
CA GLY A 483 -18.21 -13.41 -10.29
C GLY A 483 -19.28 -13.17 -11.34
N GLU A 484 -19.37 -11.97 -11.94
CA GLU A 484 -20.33 -11.66 -13.01
C GLU A 484 -19.67 -11.61 -14.38
N TYR A 485 -20.24 -12.32 -15.34
CA TYR A 485 -19.72 -12.48 -16.70
C TYR A 485 -20.72 -12.03 -17.73
N ALA A 486 -20.22 -11.50 -18.84
CA ALA A 486 -21.03 -11.21 -19.99
C ALA A 486 -20.26 -11.50 -21.28
N LEU A 487 -20.96 -12.05 -22.26
CA LEU A 487 -20.48 -12.26 -23.62
C LEU A 487 -21.45 -11.64 -24.60
N ARG A 488 -20.95 -10.72 -25.41
CA ARG A 488 -21.70 -10.14 -26.53
C ARG A 488 -21.14 -10.69 -27.84
N ILE A 489 -21.97 -11.45 -28.57
CA ILE A 489 -21.63 -12.06 -29.85
C ILE A 489 -22.33 -11.26 -30.94
N GLU A 490 -21.56 -10.71 -31.88
CA GLU A 490 -22.05 -9.88 -32.98
C GLU A 490 -21.83 -10.58 -34.34
N GLY A 491 -22.50 -10.07 -35.39
CA GLY A 491 -22.36 -10.61 -36.75
C GLY A 491 -23.02 -11.97 -36.95
N LEU A 492 -23.97 -12.32 -36.12
CA LEU A 492 -24.74 -13.55 -36.24
C LEU A 492 -25.68 -13.49 -37.44
N LYS A 493 -25.92 -14.62 -38.10
CA LYS A 493 -26.92 -14.70 -39.18
C LYS A 493 -28.32 -14.75 -38.59
N PRO A 494 -29.29 -13.97 -39.10
CA PRO A 494 -30.69 -14.03 -38.68
C PRO A 494 -31.30 -15.42 -38.90
N SER A 495 -32.30 -15.77 -38.10
CA SER A 495 -33.04 -17.05 -38.14
C SER A 495 -32.12 -18.28 -38.06
N THR A 496 -31.00 -18.18 -37.37
CA THR A 496 -29.99 -19.22 -37.30
C THR A 496 -29.82 -19.69 -35.86
N ALA A 497 -29.69 -20.99 -35.66
CA ALA A 497 -29.43 -21.60 -34.37
C ALA A 497 -27.92 -21.65 -34.12
N TYR A 498 -27.53 -21.18 -32.94
CA TYR A 498 -26.17 -21.23 -32.43
C TYR A 498 -26.11 -22.02 -31.14
N THR A 499 -24.98 -22.63 -30.89
CA THR A 499 -24.67 -23.29 -29.62
C THR A 499 -23.57 -22.50 -28.95
N VAL A 500 -23.73 -22.22 -27.66
CA VAL A 500 -22.74 -21.60 -26.81
C VAL A 500 -22.44 -22.56 -25.67
N LYS A 501 -21.19 -22.94 -25.50
CA LYS A 501 -20.68 -23.81 -24.44
C LYS A 501 -19.84 -22.98 -23.52
N ILE A 502 -20.07 -23.09 -22.22
CA ILE A 502 -19.34 -22.35 -21.18
C ILE A 502 -18.75 -23.38 -20.22
N GLN A 503 -17.44 -23.30 -19.98
CA GLN A 503 -16.74 -24.19 -19.08
C GLN A 503 -15.62 -23.42 -18.38
N TYR A 504 -15.28 -23.82 -17.17
CA TYR A 504 -14.14 -23.28 -16.43
C TYR A 504 -13.04 -24.33 -16.36
N GLU A 505 -11.82 -23.89 -16.60
CA GLU A 505 -10.63 -24.70 -16.41
C GLU A 505 -9.74 -24.00 -15.37
N THR A 506 -9.41 -24.71 -14.30
CA THR A 506 -8.53 -24.24 -13.24
C THR A 506 -7.46 -25.30 -12.98
N GLU A 507 -6.45 -24.96 -12.21
CA GLU A 507 -5.45 -25.95 -11.77
C GLU A 507 -6.09 -27.09 -10.94
N SER A 508 -7.25 -26.87 -10.33
CA SER A 508 -8.01 -27.87 -9.57
C SER A 508 -8.80 -28.81 -10.48
N GLY A 509 -8.85 -28.54 -11.78
CA GLY A 509 -9.54 -29.38 -12.76
C GLY A 509 -10.41 -28.61 -13.73
N THR A 510 -11.27 -29.34 -14.43
CA THR A 510 -12.21 -28.82 -15.43
C THR A 510 -13.62 -28.92 -14.88
N GLY A 511 -14.34 -27.80 -14.90
CA GLY A 511 -15.72 -27.72 -14.43
C GLY A 511 -16.71 -28.32 -15.41
N LYS A 512 -17.96 -28.39 -14.98
CA LYS A 512 -19.05 -28.85 -15.82
C LYS A 512 -19.27 -27.91 -17.00
N GLU A 513 -19.33 -28.46 -18.21
CA GLU A 513 -19.73 -27.72 -19.40
C GLU A 513 -21.23 -27.41 -19.36
N ILE A 514 -21.60 -26.15 -19.52
CA ILE A 514 -22.98 -25.73 -19.73
C ILE A 514 -23.15 -25.37 -21.20
N THR A 515 -24.17 -25.95 -21.80
CA THR A 515 -24.51 -25.69 -23.21
C THR A 515 -25.83 -24.95 -23.34
N VAL A 516 -25.78 -23.80 -24.03
CA VAL A 516 -26.95 -22.96 -24.32
C VAL A 516 -27.20 -22.92 -25.81
N LYS A 517 -28.45 -23.08 -26.21
CA LYS A 517 -28.89 -22.88 -27.60
C LYS A 517 -29.57 -21.52 -27.70
N VAL A 518 -29.08 -20.69 -28.62
CA VAL A 518 -29.64 -19.40 -28.94
C VAL A 518 -30.09 -19.41 -30.42
N VAL A 519 -31.25 -18.85 -30.68
CA VAL A 519 -31.78 -18.74 -32.05
C VAL A 519 -32.01 -17.28 -32.37
N THR A 520 -31.27 -16.75 -33.33
CA THR A 520 -31.41 -15.37 -33.75
C THR A 520 -32.77 -15.08 -34.33
N LYS A 521 -33.29 -13.86 -34.11
CA LYS A 521 -34.59 -13.45 -34.59
C LYS A 521 -34.55 -13.25 -36.10
N ARG A 522 -35.72 -13.41 -36.77
CA ARG A 522 -35.85 -13.19 -38.20
C ARG A 522 -35.77 -11.69 -38.56
N VAL A 523 -35.30 -11.39 -39.75
CA VAL A 523 -35.42 -10.06 -40.33
C VAL A 523 -36.89 -9.86 -40.77
N TYR A 524 -37.43 -8.69 -40.52
CA TYR A 524 -38.76 -8.30 -41.00
C TYR A 524 -38.62 -7.66 -42.38
N ASN A 525 -39.07 -8.31 -43.44
CA ASN A 525 -38.79 -7.95 -44.82
C ASN A 525 -39.36 -6.58 -45.27
N ASP A 526 -40.18 -5.90 -44.47
CA ASP A 526 -40.95 -4.71 -44.85
C ASP A 526 -40.54 -3.45 -44.07
N GLY A 527 -39.41 -3.48 -43.34
CA GLY A 527 -39.03 -2.41 -42.43
C GLY A 527 -37.72 -1.75 -42.75
N TYR A 528 -37.68 -0.42 -42.62
CA TYR A 528 -36.44 0.34 -42.55
C TYR A 528 -35.64 -0.04 -41.29
N PRO A 529 -34.34 0.10 -41.31
CA PRO A 529 -33.53 -0.07 -40.10
C PRO A 529 -34.01 0.83 -38.95
N PHE A 530 -34.03 0.32 -37.73
CA PHE A 530 -34.41 1.10 -36.55
C PHE A 530 -33.65 0.67 -35.28
N ILE A 531 -33.43 1.61 -34.37
CA ILE A 531 -32.81 1.33 -33.06
C ILE A 531 -33.83 0.55 -32.19
N TYR A 532 -33.44 -0.65 -31.76
CA TYR A 532 -34.30 -1.53 -30.98
C TYR A 532 -34.35 -1.15 -29.52
N LEU A 533 -35.50 -0.71 -29.02
CA LEU A 533 -35.79 -0.34 -27.64
C LEU A 533 -37.09 -0.98 -27.12
N LYS A 534 -37.55 -2.07 -27.73
CA LYS A 534 -38.90 -2.60 -27.47
C LYS A 534 -39.04 -3.24 -26.10
N ASP A 535 -38.04 -3.99 -25.70
CA ASP A 535 -38.08 -4.79 -24.46
C ASP A 535 -37.46 -4.04 -23.27
N ILE A 536 -37.24 -2.72 -23.39
CA ILE A 536 -36.67 -1.89 -22.33
C ILE A 536 -37.79 -1.30 -21.48
N GLU A 537 -37.69 -1.49 -20.17
CA GLU A 537 -38.69 -0.98 -19.22
C GLU A 537 -38.81 0.54 -19.29
N ARG A 538 -40.06 1.03 -19.25
CA ARG A 538 -40.39 2.46 -19.30
C ARG A 538 -41.33 2.83 -18.16
N ASN A 539 -41.28 4.09 -17.78
CA ASN A 539 -42.28 4.70 -16.91
C ASN A 539 -43.67 4.76 -17.62
N THR A 540 -44.71 5.03 -16.86
CA THR A 540 -46.09 5.18 -17.39
C THR A 540 -46.25 6.30 -18.40
N ASP A 541 -45.37 7.29 -18.38
CA ASP A 541 -45.31 8.40 -19.36
C ASP A 541 -44.39 8.10 -20.56
N HIS A 542 -44.01 6.84 -20.76
CA HIS A 542 -43.10 6.35 -21.81
C HIS A 542 -41.64 6.87 -21.72
N SER A 543 -41.28 7.59 -20.67
CA SER A 543 -39.90 7.95 -20.40
C SER A 543 -39.11 6.76 -19.84
N PHE A 544 -37.76 6.85 -19.82
CA PHE A 544 -36.87 5.87 -19.24
C PHE A 544 -36.44 6.33 -17.83
N LYS A 545 -36.04 5.40 -17.01
CA LYS A 545 -35.37 5.69 -15.72
C LYS A 545 -33.90 6.04 -15.93
N ALA A 546 -33.33 6.89 -15.09
CA ALA A 546 -31.87 7.05 -15.06
C ALA A 546 -31.20 5.70 -14.76
N GLY A 547 -30.12 5.40 -15.44
CA GLY A 547 -29.45 4.10 -15.36
C GLY A 547 -30.02 3.02 -16.28
N THR A 548 -30.93 3.37 -17.19
CA THR A 548 -31.47 2.40 -18.16
C THR A 548 -30.36 1.81 -19.02
N MET A 549 -30.31 0.48 -19.09
CA MET A 549 -29.36 -0.28 -19.91
C MET A 549 -29.95 -0.55 -21.29
N ILE A 550 -29.24 -0.18 -22.35
CA ILE A 550 -29.67 -0.39 -23.75
C ILE A 550 -28.65 -1.27 -24.49
N PRO A 551 -29.12 -2.21 -25.35
CA PRO A 551 -28.22 -3.18 -25.99
C PRO A 551 -27.48 -2.63 -27.22
N LEU A 552 -27.73 -1.38 -27.65
CA LEU A 552 -27.20 -0.79 -28.90
C LEU A 552 -27.37 -1.73 -30.10
N ILE A 553 -28.62 -1.99 -30.49
CA ILE A 553 -28.98 -2.90 -31.60
C ILE A 553 -29.76 -2.15 -32.65
N VAL A 554 -29.44 -2.36 -33.94
CA VAL A 554 -30.23 -1.95 -35.08
C VAL A 554 -30.97 -3.16 -35.63
N TYR A 555 -32.31 -3.08 -35.74
CA TYR A 555 -33.12 -4.11 -36.39
C TYR A 555 -33.29 -3.80 -37.88
N ASN A 556 -33.59 -4.84 -38.66
CA ASN A 556 -33.72 -4.84 -40.10
C ASN A 556 -32.45 -4.38 -40.84
N LEU A 557 -31.32 -4.59 -40.23
CA LEU A 557 -30.02 -4.32 -40.78
C LEU A 557 -29.63 -5.43 -41.76
N SER A 558 -29.50 -5.10 -43.05
CA SER A 558 -29.01 -6.02 -44.08
C SER A 558 -27.86 -5.37 -44.83
N ASN A 559 -26.86 -6.17 -45.19
CA ASN A 559 -25.70 -5.71 -45.97
C ASN A 559 -24.91 -4.57 -45.32
N ALA A 560 -24.93 -4.44 -44.00
CA ALA A 560 -24.08 -3.49 -43.28
C ALA A 560 -22.66 -4.05 -43.14
N ARG A 561 -21.70 -3.15 -43.33
CA ARG A 561 -20.28 -3.36 -43.07
C ARG A 561 -19.95 -3.06 -41.62
N GLY A 562 -20.65 -2.09 -41.00
CA GLY A 562 -20.49 -1.68 -39.62
C GLY A 562 -21.53 -0.67 -39.18
N VAL A 563 -21.65 -0.53 -37.85
CA VAL A 563 -22.50 0.45 -37.19
C VAL A 563 -21.67 1.19 -36.15
N GLU A 564 -21.59 2.49 -36.24
CA GLU A 564 -21.00 3.36 -35.22
C GLU A 564 -22.10 3.98 -34.38
N TRP A 565 -21.95 3.96 -33.07
CA TRP A 565 -22.96 4.46 -32.15
C TRP A 565 -22.52 5.79 -31.54
N LEU A 566 -23.43 6.75 -31.49
CA LEU A 566 -23.17 8.05 -30.88
C LEU A 566 -24.29 8.42 -29.89
N MET A 567 -23.94 9.11 -28.82
CA MET A 567 -24.83 9.78 -27.89
C MET A 567 -24.56 11.28 -27.91
N ASP A 568 -25.55 12.07 -28.34
CA ASP A 568 -25.42 13.53 -28.53
C ASP A 568 -24.17 13.89 -29.37
N GLY A 569 -23.88 13.10 -30.41
CA GLY A 569 -22.77 13.32 -31.35
C GLY A 569 -21.39 12.83 -30.83
N LYS A 570 -21.31 12.15 -29.68
CA LYS A 570 -20.09 11.53 -29.15
C LYS A 570 -20.19 10.03 -29.30
N GLU A 571 -19.10 9.42 -29.76
CA GLU A 571 -19.01 7.97 -29.91
C GLU A 571 -19.22 7.24 -28.56
N ILE A 572 -19.98 6.15 -28.61
CA ILE A 572 -20.30 5.27 -27.49
C ILE A 572 -20.16 3.81 -27.91
N ALA A 573 -19.93 2.96 -26.93
CA ALA A 573 -19.87 1.50 -27.11
C ALA A 573 -20.54 0.80 -25.92
N PRO A 574 -20.96 -0.46 -26.08
CA PRO A 574 -21.43 -1.28 -24.98
C PRO A 574 -20.34 -1.42 -23.90
N GLY A 575 -20.74 -1.41 -22.63
CA GLY A 575 -19.88 -1.75 -21.52
C GLY A 575 -19.51 -3.24 -21.49
N LYS A 576 -18.70 -3.63 -20.52
CA LYS A 576 -18.27 -5.02 -20.33
C LYS A 576 -19.43 -6.00 -20.06
N ASP A 577 -20.55 -5.49 -19.58
CA ASP A 577 -21.79 -6.24 -19.36
C ASP A 577 -22.63 -6.44 -20.65
N GLY A 578 -22.16 -5.93 -21.78
CA GLY A 578 -22.79 -6.03 -23.09
C GLY A 578 -23.83 -4.95 -23.39
N TYR A 579 -24.05 -3.98 -22.48
CA TYR A 579 -25.04 -2.91 -22.58
C TYR A 579 -24.39 -1.54 -22.47
N PHE A 580 -25.12 -0.51 -22.94
CA PHE A 580 -24.78 0.89 -22.72
C PHE A 580 -25.75 1.53 -21.73
N ARG A 581 -25.23 2.21 -20.72
CA ARG A 581 -26.02 2.86 -19.66
C ARG A 581 -26.41 4.29 -20.03
N VAL A 582 -27.70 4.61 -19.91
CA VAL A 582 -28.23 5.95 -20.18
C VAL A 582 -28.74 6.58 -18.89
N ASP A 583 -28.07 7.63 -18.42
CA ASP A 583 -28.37 8.29 -17.13
C ASP A 583 -29.12 9.62 -17.29
N ARG A 584 -29.24 10.17 -18.50
CA ARG A 584 -29.88 11.45 -18.80
C ARG A 584 -30.57 11.42 -20.14
N SER A 585 -31.48 12.36 -20.37
CA SER A 585 -32.09 12.55 -21.68
C SER A 585 -31.03 12.86 -22.74
N CYS A 586 -31.07 12.17 -23.85
CA CYS A 586 -30.09 12.25 -24.94
C CYS A 586 -30.68 11.83 -26.28
N VAL A 587 -29.92 12.01 -27.35
CA VAL A 587 -30.18 11.41 -28.66
C VAL A 587 -29.14 10.30 -28.89
N ILE A 588 -29.61 9.08 -29.13
CA ILE A 588 -28.78 7.97 -29.57
C ILE A 588 -28.85 7.86 -31.07
N SER A 589 -27.71 7.86 -31.75
CA SER A 589 -27.61 7.74 -33.20
C SER A 589 -26.84 6.50 -33.59
N ALA A 590 -27.28 5.78 -34.61
CA ALA A 590 -26.57 4.69 -35.25
C ALA A 590 -26.18 5.15 -36.68
N HIS A 591 -24.89 5.25 -36.93
CA HIS A 591 -24.32 5.55 -38.24
C HIS A 591 -23.97 4.22 -38.91
N ILE A 592 -24.66 3.89 -39.96
CA ILE A 592 -24.56 2.60 -40.66
C ILE A 592 -23.75 2.80 -41.93
N THR A 593 -22.74 1.98 -42.13
CA THR A 593 -22.01 1.88 -43.39
C THR A 593 -22.35 0.54 -44.04
N TYR A 594 -22.87 0.58 -45.26
CA TYR A 594 -23.22 -0.60 -46.03
C TYR A 594 -22.04 -1.14 -46.84
N ILE A 595 -22.15 -2.39 -47.33
CA ILE A 595 -21.09 -3.07 -48.12
C ILE A 595 -20.81 -2.33 -49.42
N ASP A 596 -21.82 -1.68 -50.01
CA ASP A 596 -21.69 -0.88 -51.25
C ASP A 596 -21.08 0.52 -51.02
N GLY A 597 -20.72 0.84 -49.76
CA GLY A 597 -20.15 2.13 -49.38
C GLY A 597 -21.17 3.23 -49.09
N SER A 598 -22.46 2.99 -49.26
CA SER A 598 -23.50 3.91 -48.83
C SER A 598 -23.60 4.00 -47.32
N THR A 599 -24.13 5.10 -46.81
CA THR A 599 -24.30 5.34 -45.38
C THR A 599 -25.72 5.75 -45.03
N ASP A 600 -26.17 5.43 -43.84
CA ASP A 600 -27.45 5.84 -43.28
C ASP A 600 -27.27 6.26 -41.81
N ILE A 601 -28.13 7.16 -41.33
CA ILE A 601 -28.14 7.63 -39.95
C ILE A 601 -29.54 7.46 -39.37
N ILE A 602 -29.60 6.73 -38.25
CA ILE A 602 -30.84 6.52 -37.53
C ILE A 602 -30.69 7.12 -36.14
N GLU A 603 -31.69 7.94 -35.77
CA GLU A 603 -31.67 8.61 -34.47
C GLU A 603 -32.85 8.20 -33.58
N LYS A 604 -32.62 8.15 -32.31
CA LYS A 604 -33.67 7.92 -31.31
C LYS A 604 -33.46 8.84 -30.10
N LYS A 605 -34.46 9.69 -29.85
CA LYS A 605 -34.49 10.51 -28.64
C LYS A 605 -34.88 9.66 -27.45
N MET A 606 -34.05 9.68 -26.43
CA MET A 606 -34.26 9.07 -25.10
C MET A 606 -34.69 10.18 -24.14
N VAL A 607 -35.84 10.05 -23.53
CA VAL A 607 -36.31 10.97 -22.48
C VAL A 607 -36.16 10.21 -21.15
N VAL A 608 -35.25 10.66 -20.29
CA VAL A 608 -34.98 10.08 -18.97
C VAL A 608 -35.59 10.98 -17.89
N ARG A 609 -36.33 10.39 -16.96
CA ARG A 609 -36.96 11.06 -15.80
C ARG A 609 -36.79 10.26 -14.53
#